data_d1fc25eecda4c1333b25233605dd9546
#
_entry.id   d1fc25eecda4c1333b25233605dd9546
#
_cell.length_a   1.000
_cell.length_b   1.000
_cell.length_c   1.000
_cell.angle_alpha   90.00
_cell.angle_beta   90.00
_cell.angle_gamma   90.00
#
_symmetry.space_group_name_H-M   'P 1'
#
loop_
_entity.id
_entity.type
_entity.pdbx_description
1 polymer ?
#
loop_
_entity_poly.entity_id
_entity_poly.type
_entity_poly.pdbx_seq_one_letter_code
_entity_poly.pdbx_strand_id
1 'polypeptide(L)'
;MKLSSLCGAAALRTAAVTLTAMVSVTLLGGTAVATPPKSAAVTSITKEGRTWHLKVYSPSMDKEITVDVLRPADDSKPAPNLYMLNGLDAGEGTASWKDRTKVLDWLADKQVNVIQPIGGRGSYYTDWQNPDPVLGVNKWRTFFTEELPPVLDKTLQSSGRNALTGLSTSGTSVLQLAEAKPGLWQTVAAYSGCAQISDPAGQQYVKLATELWAGGNTVNMYGPASSPLWQDNDPVVNAEKLRGTLLYISAGSGIPLMRDVQLYQSEAPGPQGVVNLGLGMGIEAAVKGCTVNLKNRLDSLGIPATYQFSPVGTHNWPYWEDALHESWPLLAQGMGIAS
;
A
#
# COMPACT_ATOMS: atom_id res chain seq x y z
N MET A 1 -16.20 52.70 -54.71
CA MET A 1 -16.98 53.78 -55.41
C MET A 1 -17.85 54.44 -54.33
N LYS A 2 -17.62 55.79 -54.12
CA LYS A 2 -18.51 56.86 -53.61
C LYS A 2 -19.31 56.58 -52.31
N LEU A 3 -18.97 57.21 -51.13
CA LEU A 3 -19.20 58.64 -50.75
C LEU A 3 -20.69 59.05 -50.68
N SER A 4 -21.06 59.44 -49.48
CA SER A 4 -21.61 60.75 -49.03
C SER A 4 -22.51 60.52 -47.82
N SER A 5 -22.20 61.04 -46.65
CA SER A 5 -22.37 62.37 -46.03
C SER A 5 -23.83 62.84 -46.00
N LEU A 6 -24.34 63.16 -44.79
CA LEU A 6 -24.86 64.47 -44.45
C LEU A 6 -25.35 64.58 -43.02
N CYS A 7 -25.05 65.72 -42.46
CA CYS A 7 -25.35 66.28 -41.16
C CYS A 7 -26.82 66.40 -40.77
N GLY A 8 -27.12 66.53 -39.51
CA GLY A 8 -28.38 67.04 -38.94
C GLY A 8 -28.28 67.31 -37.45
N ALA A 9 -28.41 68.56 -37.09
CA ALA A 9 -28.09 69.19 -35.84
C ALA A 9 -29.04 68.94 -34.63
N ALA A 10 -28.44 69.03 -33.49
CA ALA A 10 -28.84 69.65 -32.22
C ALA A 10 -30.28 69.59 -31.67
N ALA A 11 -30.43 69.06 -30.48
CA ALA A 11 -31.25 69.66 -29.43
C ALA A 11 -30.77 69.21 -28.03
N LEU A 12 -30.25 70.17 -27.26
CA LEU A 12 -30.00 70.01 -25.84
C LEU A 12 -31.30 69.78 -25.06
N ARG A 13 -31.35 68.74 -24.25
CA ARG A 13 -32.22 68.63 -23.08
C ARG A 13 -31.43 68.15 -21.89
N THR A 14 -31.22 69.08 -20.93
CA THR A 14 -30.73 68.82 -19.60
C THR A 14 -31.67 67.91 -18.82
N ALA A 15 -31.18 66.72 -18.43
CA ALA A 15 -31.83 65.90 -17.45
C ALA A 15 -30.84 65.65 -16.30
N ALA A 16 -31.24 66.08 -15.11
CA ALA A 16 -30.50 65.85 -13.88
C ALA A 16 -30.46 64.37 -13.57
N VAL A 17 -29.29 63.80 -13.47
CA VAL A 17 -29.08 62.40 -13.01
C VAL A 17 -28.66 62.45 -11.55
N THR A 18 -29.57 62.03 -10.67
CA THR A 18 -29.27 61.73 -9.26
C THR A 18 -28.40 60.46 -9.21
N LEU A 19 -27.17 60.62 -8.79
CA LEU A 19 -26.21 59.53 -8.60
C LEU A 19 -26.52 58.86 -7.27
N THR A 20 -27.19 57.68 -7.30
CA THR A 20 -27.32 56.78 -6.15
C THR A 20 -26.07 55.89 -6.14
N ALA A 21 -25.12 56.14 -5.26
CA ALA A 21 -23.96 55.29 -5.03
C ALA A 21 -24.41 53.95 -4.37
N MET A 22 -24.52 52.90 -5.14
CA MET A 22 -24.58 51.53 -4.58
C MET A 22 -23.16 51.12 -4.16
N VAL A 23 -22.94 51.06 -2.86
CA VAL A 23 -21.75 50.42 -2.28
C VAL A 23 -21.96 48.94 -2.37
N SER A 24 -21.38 48.30 -3.40
CA SER A 24 -21.28 46.85 -3.49
C SER A 24 -20.19 46.37 -2.54
N VAL A 25 -20.56 45.87 -1.37
CA VAL A 25 -19.64 45.15 -0.48
C VAL A 25 -19.44 43.74 -1.09
N THR A 26 -18.37 43.59 -1.86
CA THR A 26 -17.85 42.28 -2.27
C THR A 26 -17.24 41.63 -1.03
N LEU A 27 -17.97 40.73 -0.39
CA LEU A 27 -17.41 39.73 0.54
C LEU A 27 -16.47 38.84 -0.24
N LEU A 28 -15.19 39.15 -0.23
CA LEU A 28 -14.14 38.21 -0.60
C LEU A 28 -14.16 37.07 0.45
N GLY A 29 -14.95 36.06 0.19
CA GLY A 29 -14.86 34.78 0.90
C GLY A 29 -13.51 34.14 0.58
N GLY A 30 -12.47 34.51 1.31
CA GLY A 30 -11.21 33.79 1.30
C GLY A 30 -11.51 32.38 1.83
N THR A 31 -11.38 31.37 0.97
CA THR A 31 -11.27 29.99 1.43
C THR A 31 -10.03 29.90 2.29
N ALA A 32 -10.21 29.82 3.62
CA ALA A 32 -9.12 29.58 4.53
C ALA A 32 -8.51 28.22 4.13
N VAL A 33 -7.33 28.23 3.54
CA VAL A 33 -6.54 27.01 3.35
C VAL A 33 -6.18 26.54 4.76
N ALA A 34 -6.76 25.42 5.17
CA ALA A 34 -6.46 24.83 6.47
C ALA A 34 -4.95 24.53 6.53
N THR A 35 -4.27 25.04 7.56
CA THR A 35 -2.87 24.69 7.80
C THR A 35 -2.80 23.20 8.07
N PRO A 36 -1.89 22.44 7.40
CA PRO A 36 -1.74 21.00 7.64
C PRO A 36 -1.50 20.73 9.14
N PRO A 37 -2.06 19.64 9.69
CA PRO A 37 -1.84 19.28 11.08
C PRO A 37 -0.34 19.00 11.32
N LYS A 38 0.19 19.41 12.47
CA LYS A 38 1.60 19.17 12.84
C LYS A 38 1.90 17.71 13.19
N SER A 39 0.87 16.89 13.39
CA SER A 39 0.95 15.46 13.69
C SER A 39 0.04 14.67 12.75
N ALA A 40 0.28 13.38 12.63
CA ALA A 40 -0.58 12.49 11.87
C ALA A 40 -2.02 12.57 12.39
N ALA A 41 -2.98 12.67 11.47
CA ALA A 41 -4.40 12.82 11.81
C ALA A 41 -5.29 12.37 10.65
N VAL A 42 -6.48 11.89 10.98
CA VAL A 42 -7.55 11.74 9.98
C VAL A 42 -8.08 13.11 9.62
N THR A 43 -8.01 13.47 8.34
CA THR A 43 -8.49 14.76 7.82
C THR A 43 -9.89 14.65 7.25
N SER A 44 -10.29 13.47 6.77
CA SER A 44 -11.67 13.21 6.35
C SER A 44 -12.05 11.74 6.50
N ILE A 45 -13.36 11.48 6.67
CA ILE A 45 -13.96 10.14 6.68
C ILE A 45 -15.23 10.18 5.84
N THR A 46 -15.30 9.34 4.82
CA THR A 46 -16.53 9.03 4.10
C THR A 46 -16.94 7.61 4.40
N LYS A 47 -18.22 7.36 4.66
CA LYS A 47 -18.72 6.04 5.06
C LYS A 47 -19.72 5.51 4.02
N GLU A 48 -19.45 4.32 3.53
CA GLU A 48 -20.34 3.54 2.67
C GLU A 48 -20.70 2.23 3.39
N GLY A 49 -21.72 2.30 4.22
CA GLY A 49 -22.04 1.21 5.14
C GLY A 49 -20.90 0.96 6.12
N ARG A 50 -20.34 -0.25 6.12
CA ARG A 50 -19.18 -0.63 6.94
C ARG A 50 -17.84 -0.30 6.30
N THR A 51 -17.81 0.09 5.05
CA THR A 51 -16.59 0.56 4.38
C THR A 51 -16.39 2.04 4.67
N TRP A 52 -15.28 2.37 5.30
CA TRP A 52 -14.89 3.75 5.59
C TRP A 52 -13.69 4.13 4.73
N HIS A 53 -13.79 5.26 4.07
CA HIS A 53 -12.72 5.85 3.28
C HIS A 53 -12.11 7.01 4.07
N LEU A 54 -10.90 6.80 4.57
CA LEU A 54 -10.19 7.80 5.36
C LEU A 54 -9.15 8.50 4.52
N LYS A 55 -8.95 9.79 4.80
CA LYS A 55 -7.73 10.51 4.43
C LYS A 55 -6.93 10.71 5.72
N VAL A 56 -5.69 10.24 5.71
CA VAL A 56 -4.78 10.37 6.85
C VAL A 56 -3.60 11.22 6.42
N TYR A 57 -3.42 12.35 7.07
CA TYR A 57 -2.26 13.21 6.84
C TYR A 57 -1.01 12.57 7.44
N SER A 58 0.02 12.45 6.62
CA SER A 58 1.35 11.98 7.01
C SER A 58 2.30 13.18 7.12
N PRO A 59 2.72 13.59 8.31
CA PRO A 59 3.67 14.68 8.47
C PRO A 59 5.05 14.35 7.90
N SER A 60 5.50 13.10 7.92
CA SER A 60 6.79 12.70 7.36
C SER A 60 6.84 12.77 5.84
N MET A 61 5.69 12.67 5.17
CA MET A 61 5.57 12.77 3.71
C MET A 61 4.89 14.06 3.24
N ASP A 62 4.38 14.87 4.17
CA ASP A 62 3.61 16.10 3.91
C ASP A 62 2.50 15.89 2.89
N LYS A 63 1.72 14.81 3.05
CA LYS A 63 0.61 14.47 2.15
C LYS A 63 -0.49 13.68 2.85
N GLU A 64 -1.67 13.67 2.26
CA GLU A 64 -2.77 12.80 2.65
C GLU A 64 -2.65 11.43 1.99
N ILE A 65 -2.79 10.38 2.79
CA ILE A 65 -2.82 8.99 2.35
C ILE A 65 -4.25 8.48 2.44
N THR A 66 -4.73 7.85 1.38
CA THR A 66 -6.02 7.15 1.40
C THR A 66 -5.88 5.83 2.15
N VAL A 67 -6.81 5.56 3.07
CA VAL A 67 -6.88 4.31 3.81
C VAL A 67 -8.33 3.83 3.80
N ASP A 68 -8.58 2.75 3.08
CA ASP A 68 -9.87 2.08 3.08
C ASP A 68 -9.94 1.12 4.27
N VAL A 69 -11.06 1.12 4.99
CA VAL A 69 -11.27 0.28 6.15
C VAL A 69 -12.61 -0.42 6.04
N LEU A 70 -12.60 -1.75 6.01
CA LEU A 70 -13.82 -2.54 6.23
C LEU A 70 -13.96 -2.77 7.74
N ARG A 71 -15.02 -2.21 8.32
CA ARG A 71 -15.34 -2.35 9.74
C ARG A 71 -15.97 -3.71 10.03
N PRO A 72 -15.78 -4.28 11.24
CA PRO A 72 -16.45 -5.53 11.63
C PRO A 72 -17.98 -5.37 11.63
N ALA A 73 -18.71 -6.49 11.60
CA ALA A 73 -20.18 -6.47 11.67
C ALA A 73 -20.68 -5.92 13.00
N ASP A 74 -20.00 -6.21 14.11
CA ASP A 74 -20.26 -5.64 15.44
C ASP A 74 -19.16 -4.64 15.78
N ASP A 75 -19.39 -3.36 15.48
CA ASP A 75 -18.48 -2.27 15.78
C ASP A 75 -18.72 -1.63 17.17
N SER A 76 -19.62 -2.19 17.97
CA SER A 76 -19.85 -1.79 19.37
C SER A 76 -18.73 -2.22 20.33
N LYS A 77 -17.86 -3.13 19.88
CA LYS A 77 -16.73 -3.66 20.65
C LYS A 77 -15.40 -3.32 19.95
N PRO A 78 -14.34 -3.08 20.72
CA PRO A 78 -13.01 -2.93 20.15
C PRO A 78 -12.63 -4.15 19.32
N ALA A 79 -12.22 -3.92 18.06
CA ALA A 79 -11.75 -4.97 17.15
C ALA A 79 -10.26 -4.77 16.86
N PRO A 80 -9.48 -5.85 16.62
CA PRO A 80 -8.10 -5.74 16.18
C PRO A 80 -8.02 -5.20 14.75
N ASN A 81 -6.81 -4.85 14.34
CA ASN A 81 -6.52 -4.32 13.02
C ASN A 81 -5.75 -5.34 12.18
N LEU A 82 -6.25 -5.67 10.99
CA LEU A 82 -5.56 -6.41 9.95
C LEU A 82 -5.15 -5.43 8.84
N TYR A 83 -3.87 -5.13 8.75
CA TYR A 83 -3.33 -4.32 7.66
C TYR A 83 -3.03 -5.24 6.48
N MET A 84 -3.63 -4.95 5.32
CA MET A 84 -3.46 -5.71 4.09
C MET A 84 -2.78 -4.83 3.03
N LEU A 85 -1.50 -5.07 2.81
CA LEU A 85 -0.72 -4.30 1.85
C LEU A 85 -0.83 -4.93 0.44
N ASN A 86 -1.03 -4.07 -0.55
CA ASN A 86 -0.98 -4.46 -1.95
C ASN A 86 0.47 -4.57 -2.43
N GLY A 87 0.69 -5.27 -3.54
CA GLY A 87 2.01 -5.43 -4.15
C GLY A 87 2.57 -4.15 -4.78
N LEU A 88 3.25 -4.29 -5.91
CA LEU A 88 3.94 -3.20 -6.60
C LEU A 88 3.09 -1.95 -6.85
N ASP A 89 1.84 -2.14 -7.23
CA ASP A 89 0.90 -1.05 -7.57
C ASP A 89 0.33 -0.33 -6.35
N ALA A 90 0.56 -0.86 -5.14
CA ALA A 90 0.16 -0.26 -3.87
C ALA A 90 -1.34 0.10 -3.79
N GLY A 91 -2.18 -0.58 -4.57
CA GLY A 91 -3.62 -0.31 -4.65
C GLY A 91 -4.02 0.94 -5.42
N GLU A 92 -3.06 1.59 -6.11
CA GLU A 92 -3.33 2.80 -6.91
C GLU A 92 -4.06 2.49 -8.23
N GLY A 93 -4.01 1.23 -8.70
CA GLY A 93 -4.72 0.72 -9.88
C GLY A 93 -5.64 -0.44 -9.53
N THR A 94 -5.89 -1.31 -10.50
CA THR A 94 -6.77 -2.48 -10.37
C THR A 94 -6.05 -3.74 -9.86
N ALA A 95 -4.75 -3.67 -9.60
CA ALA A 95 -3.97 -4.78 -9.04
C ALA A 95 -4.01 -4.73 -7.50
N SER A 96 -5.20 -4.90 -6.94
CA SER A 96 -5.46 -4.81 -5.50
C SER A 96 -6.21 -6.04 -4.97
N TRP A 97 -6.13 -6.28 -3.66
CA TRP A 97 -6.93 -7.28 -2.96
C TRP A 97 -8.43 -7.15 -3.27
N LYS A 98 -8.92 -5.89 -3.30
CA LYS A 98 -10.32 -5.57 -3.55
C LYS A 98 -10.77 -5.96 -4.95
N ASP A 99 -9.94 -5.69 -5.97
CA ASP A 99 -10.34 -5.84 -7.37
C ASP A 99 -10.05 -7.23 -7.93
N ARG A 100 -9.11 -7.95 -7.33
CA ARG A 100 -8.58 -9.21 -7.87
C ARG A 100 -8.99 -10.45 -7.08
N THR A 101 -9.63 -10.29 -5.91
CA THR A 101 -9.99 -11.40 -5.02
C THR A 101 -11.37 -11.20 -4.39
N LYS A 102 -11.84 -12.20 -3.65
CA LYS A 102 -13.06 -12.14 -2.83
C LYS A 102 -12.76 -12.06 -1.32
N VAL A 103 -11.52 -11.74 -0.96
CA VAL A 103 -11.10 -11.74 0.46
C VAL A 103 -11.87 -10.74 1.32
N LEU A 104 -12.30 -9.60 0.78
CA LEU A 104 -13.07 -8.63 1.55
C LEU A 104 -14.47 -9.15 1.88
N ASP A 105 -15.12 -9.85 0.95
CA ASP A 105 -16.40 -10.51 1.19
C ASP A 105 -16.25 -11.59 2.26
N TRP A 106 -15.16 -12.39 2.16
CA TRP A 106 -14.85 -13.44 3.13
C TRP A 106 -14.48 -12.89 4.52
N LEU A 107 -13.79 -11.73 4.59
CA LEU A 107 -13.45 -11.07 5.85
C LEU A 107 -14.63 -10.31 6.47
N ALA A 108 -15.70 -10.10 5.73
CA ALA A 108 -16.83 -9.27 6.18
C ALA A 108 -17.59 -9.84 7.40
N ASP A 109 -17.50 -11.14 7.66
CA ASP A 109 -18.11 -11.79 8.84
C ASP A 109 -17.12 -11.89 10.04
N LYS A 110 -15.88 -11.48 9.89
CA LYS A 110 -14.85 -11.55 10.93
C LYS A 110 -14.88 -10.31 11.83
N GLN A 111 -14.56 -10.52 13.12
CA GLN A 111 -14.49 -9.42 14.09
C GLN A 111 -13.13 -8.69 14.00
N VAL A 112 -12.88 -8.01 12.89
CA VAL A 112 -11.61 -7.36 12.58
C VAL A 112 -11.81 -6.09 11.75
N ASN A 113 -11.01 -5.05 11.97
CA ASN A 113 -10.89 -3.94 11.04
C ASN A 113 -9.92 -4.35 9.93
N VAL A 114 -10.38 -4.40 8.68
CA VAL A 114 -9.51 -4.68 7.53
C VAL A 114 -9.04 -3.36 6.94
N ILE A 115 -7.76 -3.09 7.03
CA ILE A 115 -7.15 -1.80 6.70
C ILE A 115 -6.35 -1.95 5.42
N GLN A 116 -6.71 -1.18 4.38
CA GLN A 116 -6.08 -1.17 3.08
C GLN A 116 -5.55 0.23 2.76
N PRO A 117 -4.29 0.54 3.08
CA PRO A 117 -3.66 1.79 2.64
C PRO A 117 -3.45 1.78 1.12
N ILE A 118 -3.69 2.93 0.49
CA ILE A 118 -3.56 3.12 -0.96
C ILE A 118 -2.48 4.16 -1.21
N GLY A 119 -1.48 3.79 -2.01
CA GLY A 119 -0.34 4.63 -2.32
C GLY A 119 0.99 3.99 -1.96
N GLY A 120 2.06 4.50 -2.57
CA GLY A 120 3.42 3.99 -2.37
C GLY A 120 3.87 3.00 -3.43
N ARG A 121 3.33 3.11 -4.64
CA ARG A 121 3.75 2.31 -5.80
C ARG A 121 5.26 2.25 -5.90
N GLY A 122 5.81 1.04 -6.01
CA GLY A 122 7.25 0.80 -6.17
C GLY A 122 8.14 1.20 -4.99
N SER A 123 7.57 1.65 -3.85
CA SER A 123 8.33 2.18 -2.72
C SER A 123 8.91 1.13 -1.78
N TYR A 124 8.47 -0.13 -1.88
CA TYR A 124 8.73 -1.18 -0.88
C TYR A 124 8.29 -0.80 0.54
N TYR A 125 7.42 0.21 0.66
CA TYR A 125 6.95 0.74 1.94
C TYR A 125 8.07 1.04 2.95
N THR A 126 9.23 1.48 2.43
CA THR A 126 10.40 1.86 3.24
C THR A 126 10.60 3.38 3.26
N ASP A 127 11.53 3.84 4.11
CA ASP A 127 11.92 5.25 4.15
C ASP A 127 13.08 5.48 3.19
N TRP A 128 12.79 6.15 2.09
CA TRP A 128 13.83 6.54 1.14
C TRP A 128 14.72 7.63 1.70
N GLN A 129 16.02 7.56 1.44
CA GLN A 129 16.95 8.60 1.92
C GLN A 129 16.75 9.94 1.19
N ASN A 130 16.33 9.93 -0.09
CA ASN A 130 16.08 11.13 -0.88
C ASN A 130 14.69 11.09 -1.52
N PRO A 131 14.06 12.27 -1.76
CA PRO A 131 12.91 12.36 -2.64
C PRO A 131 13.25 11.87 -4.04
N ASP A 132 12.31 11.19 -4.68
CA ASP A 132 12.45 10.69 -6.04
C ASP A 132 11.69 11.58 -7.03
N PRO A 133 12.24 11.91 -8.21
CA PRO A 133 11.56 12.76 -9.20
C PRO A 133 10.22 12.20 -9.70
N VAL A 134 10.04 10.87 -9.69
CA VAL A 134 8.83 10.19 -10.18
C VAL A 134 7.92 9.77 -9.03
N LEU A 135 8.49 9.17 -7.98
CA LEU A 135 7.75 8.58 -6.86
C LEU A 135 7.63 9.51 -5.64
N GLY A 136 8.27 10.68 -5.69
CA GLY A 136 8.17 11.72 -4.65
C GLY A 136 8.85 11.36 -3.33
N VAL A 137 8.33 11.92 -2.24
CA VAL A 137 8.80 11.65 -0.88
C VAL A 137 8.20 10.32 -0.38
N ASN A 138 9.06 9.41 0.03
CA ASN A 138 8.69 8.09 0.53
C ASN A 138 9.22 7.90 1.96
N LYS A 139 8.34 8.01 2.95
CA LYS A 139 8.59 7.74 4.37
C LYS A 139 7.56 6.75 4.90
N TRP A 140 7.36 5.69 4.12
CA TRP A 140 6.32 4.72 4.35
C TRP A 140 6.56 3.88 5.59
N ARG A 141 7.82 3.53 5.91
CA ARG A 141 8.13 2.85 7.17
C ARG A 141 7.69 3.70 8.36
N THR A 142 8.08 4.98 8.40
CA THR A 142 7.63 5.93 9.42
C THR A 142 6.11 6.01 9.48
N PHE A 143 5.44 6.11 8.32
CA PHE A 143 3.97 6.15 8.26
C PHE A 143 3.34 4.91 8.90
N PHE A 144 3.78 3.70 8.54
CA PHE A 144 3.20 2.45 9.04
C PHE A 144 3.57 2.12 10.49
N THR A 145 4.72 2.58 10.98
CA THR A 145 5.17 2.20 12.32
C THR A 145 4.96 3.26 13.39
N GLU A 146 4.83 4.53 13.00
CA GLU A 146 4.75 5.65 13.95
C GLU A 146 3.49 6.52 13.77
N GLU A 147 3.05 6.74 12.54
CA GLU A 147 2.01 7.72 12.24
C GLU A 147 0.60 7.08 12.17
N LEU A 148 0.43 6.05 11.35
CA LEU A 148 -0.87 5.45 11.06
C LEU A 148 -1.47 4.68 12.25
N PRO A 149 -0.74 3.79 12.97
CA PRO A 149 -1.36 2.95 13.99
C PRO A 149 -2.06 3.74 15.11
N PRO A 150 -1.44 4.73 15.77
CA PRO A 150 -2.11 5.46 16.85
C PRO A 150 -3.32 6.28 16.37
N VAL A 151 -3.28 6.74 15.10
CA VAL A 151 -4.41 7.45 14.49
C VAL A 151 -5.58 6.51 14.27
N LEU A 152 -5.32 5.30 13.74
CA LEU A 152 -6.36 4.31 13.51
C LEU A 152 -6.91 3.73 14.82
N ASP A 153 -6.06 3.44 15.80
CA ASP A 153 -6.48 2.94 17.11
C ASP A 153 -7.50 3.88 17.76
N LYS A 154 -7.24 5.17 17.72
CA LYS A 154 -8.15 6.19 18.23
C LYS A 154 -9.43 6.31 17.38
N THR A 155 -9.29 6.32 16.05
CA THR A 155 -10.41 6.58 15.12
C THR A 155 -11.38 5.40 15.07
N LEU A 156 -10.85 4.18 15.08
CA LEU A 156 -11.62 2.94 14.97
C LEU A 156 -11.99 2.37 16.34
N GLN A 157 -11.46 2.93 17.42
CA GLN A 157 -11.55 2.38 18.78
C GLN A 157 -11.09 0.91 18.80
N SER A 158 -9.90 0.67 18.23
CA SER A 158 -9.37 -0.67 18.06
C SER A 158 -8.92 -1.29 19.40
N SER A 159 -8.70 -2.62 19.38
CA SER A 159 -8.20 -3.35 20.58
C SER A 159 -6.70 -3.14 20.81
N GLY A 160 -5.99 -2.43 19.92
CA GLY A 160 -4.54 -2.27 19.95
C GLY A 160 -3.74 -3.49 19.50
N ARG A 161 -4.42 -4.58 19.09
CA ARG A 161 -3.76 -5.76 18.49
C ARG A 161 -3.73 -5.62 16.98
N ASN A 162 -2.56 -5.87 16.37
CA ASN A 162 -2.34 -5.65 14.96
C ASN A 162 -1.77 -6.89 14.28
N ALA A 163 -2.31 -7.23 13.10
CA ALA A 163 -1.70 -8.17 12.18
C ALA A 163 -1.38 -7.47 10.85
N LEU A 164 -0.37 -7.96 10.16
CA LEU A 164 0.13 -7.35 8.92
C LEU A 164 0.29 -8.42 7.85
N THR A 165 -0.30 -8.18 6.67
CA THR A 165 -0.17 -9.07 5.52
C THR A 165 0.29 -8.30 4.29
N GLY A 166 1.07 -8.96 3.44
CA GLY A 166 1.51 -8.38 2.18
C GLY A 166 1.90 -9.45 1.17
N LEU A 167 1.80 -9.08 -0.11
CA LEU A 167 2.10 -9.96 -1.25
C LEU A 167 3.15 -9.34 -2.17
N SER A 168 3.88 -10.17 -2.90
CA SER A 168 4.86 -9.67 -3.89
C SER A 168 5.85 -8.70 -3.24
N THR A 169 6.03 -7.48 -3.74
CA THR A 169 6.92 -6.47 -3.14
C THR A 169 6.56 -6.19 -1.67
N SER A 170 5.26 -6.13 -1.33
CA SER A 170 4.87 -5.93 0.07
C SER A 170 5.03 -7.18 0.94
N GLY A 171 5.13 -8.37 0.36
CA GLY A 171 5.55 -9.58 1.11
C GLY A 171 6.97 -9.43 1.69
N THR A 172 7.86 -8.69 1.02
CA THR A 172 9.14 -8.24 1.59
C THR A 172 8.93 -7.16 2.64
N SER A 173 8.11 -6.15 2.30
CA SER A 173 7.91 -4.97 3.13
C SER A 173 7.32 -5.28 4.50
N VAL A 174 6.41 -6.25 4.61
CA VAL A 174 5.80 -6.61 5.91
C VAL A 174 6.82 -7.17 6.90
N LEU A 175 7.84 -7.88 6.40
CA LEU A 175 8.96 -8.34 7.22
C LEU A 175 9.82 -7.15 7.67
N GLN A 176 10.16 -6.24 6.74
CA GLN A 176 10.93 -5.02 7.04
C GLN A 176 10.20 -4.12 8.07
N LEU A 177 8.88 -3.99 7.96
CA LEU A 177 8.07 -3.21 8.90
C LEU A 177 8.03 -3.86 10.30
N ALA A 178 7.97 -5.19 10.36
CA ALA A 178 8.03 -5.91 11.63
C ALA A 178 9.40 -5.79 12.30
N GLU A 179 10.48 -5.85 11.52
CA GLU A 179 11.85 -5.64 11.99
C GLU A 179 12.13 -4.21 12.44
N ALA A 180 11.48 -3.23 11.79
CA ALA A 180 11.61 -1.82 12.14
C ALA A 180 10.94 -1.46 13.48
N LYS A 181 9.85 -2.15 13.83
CA LYS A 181 9.09 -1.93 15.08
C LYS A 181 8.70 -3.26 15.72
N PRO A 182 9.62 -3.98 16.37
CA PRO A 182 9.30 -5.23 17.06
C PRO A 182 8.17 -5.05 18.08
N GLY A 183 7.20 -5.98 18.08
CA GLY A 183 6.05 -5.96 18.99
C GLY A 183 4.84 -5.15 18.53
N LEU A 184 4.96 -4.30 17.50
CA LEU A 184 3.80 -3.60 16.93
C LEU A 184 2.83 -4.58 16.25
N TRP A 185 3.37 -5.58 15.56
CA TRP A 185 2.65 -6.59 14.81
C TRP A 185 2.72 -7.93 15.55
N GLN A 186 1.59 -8.45 16.04
CA GLN A 186 1.54 -9.74 16.71
C GLN A 186 1.70 -10.91 15.73
N THR A 187 1.21 -10.71 14.48
CA THR A 187 1.36 -11.67 13.39
C THR A 187 1.74 -10.95 12.11
N VAL A 188 2.62 -11.56 11.34
CA VAL A 188 3.00 -11.12 9.99
C VAL A 188 2.84 -12.29 9.02
N ALA A 189 2.12 -12.06 7.92
CA ALA A 189 1.98 -13.01 6.84
C ALA A 189 2.55 -12.43 5.54
N ALA A 190 3.61 -13.06 5.03
CA ALA A 190 4.32 -12.67 3.82
C ALA A 190 4.02 -13.67 2.69
N TYR A 191 3.37 -13.20 1.62
CA TYR A 191 3.00 -14.03 0.49
C TYR A 191 3.85 -13.68 -0.73
N SER A 192 4.61 -14.64 -1.23
CA SER A 192 5.47 -14.50 -2.42
C SER A 192 6.34 -13.23 -2.41
N GLY A 193 6.95 -12.88 -1.26
CA GLY A 193 7.90 -11.79 -1.12
C GLY A 193 9.34 -12.30 -1.15
N CYS A 194 10.24 -11.67 -1.93
CA CYS A 194 11.66 -11.97 -1.84
C CYS A 194 12.24 -11.31 -0.58
N ALA A 195 12.49 -12.12 0.45
CA ALA A 195 12.94 -11.65 1.75
C ALA A 195 14.43 -11.27 1.82
N GLN A 196 15.20 -11.49 0.76
CA GLN A 196 16.61 -11.16 0.68
C GLN A 196 16.81 -10.08 -0.39
N ILE A 197 17.29 -8.90 0.01
CA ILE A 197 17.40 -7.75 -0.90
C ILE A 197 18.81 -7.16 -1.00
N SER A 198 19.73 -7.51 -0.11
CA SER A 198 21.07 -6.89 -0.06
C SER A 198 22.13 -7.60 -0.92
N ASP A 199 21.88 -8.85 -1.30
CA ASP A 199 22.75 -9.58 -2.21
C ASP A 199 22.54 -9.12 -3.68
N PRO A 200 23.47 -9.46 -4.61
CA PRO A 200 23.36 -9.00 -5.99
C PRO A 200 22.04 -9.37 -6.68
N ALA A 201 21.51 -10.57 -6.44
CA ALA A 201 20.24 -11.00 -7.03
C ALA A 201 19.07 -10.24 -6.43
N GLY A 202 19.01 -10.12 -5.10
CA GLY A 202 17.99 -9.37 -4.38
C GLY A 202 17.94 -7.90 -4.80
N GLN A 203 19.09 -7.25 -4.93
CA GLN A 203 19.15 -5.88 -5.45
C GLN A 203 18.57 -5.77 -6.88
N GLN A 204 18.80 -6.76 -7.75
CA GLN A 204 18.20 -6.75 -9.09
C GLN A 204 16.68 -6.87 -9.03
N TYR A 205 16.10 -7.67 -8.12
CA TYR A 205 14.64 -7.75 -7.98
C TYR A 205 14.05 -6.43 -7.52
N VAL A 206 14.68 -5.75 -6.55
CA VAL A 206 14.23 -4.41 -6.11
C VAL A 206 14.33 -3.40 -7.24
N LYS A 207 15.42 -3.40 -8.00
CA LYS A 207 15.61 -2.51 -9.17
C LYS A 207 14.56 -2.79 -10.25
N LEU A 208 14.28 -4.05 -10.55
CA LEU A 208 13.26 -4.41 -11.53
C LEU A 208 11.89 -3.84 -11.14
N ALA A 209 11.49 -3.99 -9.89
CA ALA A 209 10.23 -3.49 -9.39
C ALA A 209 10.20 -1.95 -9.33
N THR A 210 11.20 -1.34 -8.73
CA THR A 210 11.20 0.11 -8.48
C THR A 210 11.58 0.91 -9.71
N GLU A 211 12.62 0.49 -10.47
CA GLU A 211 13.12 1.28 -11.59
C GLU A 211 12.39 0.97 -12.89
N LEU A 212 12.30 -0.33 -13.28
CA LEU A 212 11.73 -0.68 -14.57
C LEU A 212 10.19 -0.56 -14.57
N TRP A 213 9.52 -1.04 -13.52
CA TRP A 213 8.06 -1.09 -13.52
C TRP A 213 7.41 0.13 -12.85
N ALA A 214 8.03 0.73 -11.84
CA ALA A 214 7.49 1.90 -11.17
C ALA A 214 8.11 3.23 -11.62
N GLY A 215 9.26 3.22 -12.31
CA GLY A 215 9.91 4.41 -12.87
C GLY A 215 10.72 5.22 -11.86
N GLY A 216 10.94 4.70 -10.63
CA GLY A 216 11.75 5.33 -9.60
C GLY A 216 13.25 5.04 -9.75
N ASN A 217 14.02 5.40 -8.72
CA ASN A 217 15.45 5.16 -8.69
C ASN A 217 15.88 4.61 -7.31
N THR A 218 16.38 3.37 -7.29
CA THR A 218 16.81 2.72 -6.04
C THR A 218 17.99 3.41 -5.35
N VAL A 219 18.75 4.26 -6.06
CA VAL A 219 19.76 5.11 -5.44
C VAL A 219 19.11 6.14 -4.49
N ASN A 220 17.91 6.64 -4.82
CA ASN A 220 17.15 7.51 -3.92
C ASN A 220 16.56 6.71 -2.74
N MET A 221 16.32 5.41 -2.91
CA MET A 221 15.80 4.52 -1.86
C MET A 221 16.91 4.14 -0.86
N TYR A 222 17.91 3.41 -1.33
CA TYR A 222 18.95 2.79 -0.50
C TYR A 222 20.38 3.22 -0.81
N GLY A 223 20.60 4.08 -1.81
CA GLY A 223 21.95 4.46 -2.27
C GLY A 223 22.52 3.47 -3.30
N PRO A 224 23.80 3.64 -3.64
CA PRO A 224 24.49 2.73 -4.55
C PRO A 224 24.50 1.29 -4.01
N ALA A 225 24.82 0.32 -4.86
CA ALA A 225 24.82 -1.11 -4.51
C ALA A 225 25.69 -1.46 -3.28
N SER A 226 26.71 -0.66 -3.00
CA SER A 226 27.59 -0.81 -1.83
C SER A 226 27.09 -0.13 -0.56
N SER A 227 25.94 0.57 -0.62
CA SER A 227 25.40 1.25 0.56
C SER A 227 24.98 0.26 1.65
N PRO A 228 25.29 0.55 2.93
CA PRO A 228 24.85 -0.29 4.05
C PRO A 228 23.34 -0.34 4.21
N LEU A 229 22.59 0.63 3.67
CA LEU A 229 21.13 0.67 3.75
C LEU A 229 20.46 -0.55 3.12
N TRP A 230 21.09 -1.21 2.15
CA TRP A 230 20.61 -2.48 1.61
C TRP A 230 20.58 -3.56 2.69
N GLN A 231 21.66 -3.69 3.48
CA GLN A 231 21.74 -4.65 4.59
C GLN A 231 20.82 -4.24 5.77
N ASP A 232 20.75 -2.95 6.08
CA ASP A 232 19.93 -2.43 7.16
C ASP A 232 18.43 -2.70 6.94
N ASN A 233 18.01 -2.89 5.68
CA ASN A 233 16.64 -3.18 5.29
C ASN A 233 16.44 -4.61 4.74
N ASP A 234 17.42 -5.50 4.87
CA ASP A 234 17.31 -6.88 4.40
C ASP A 234 16.73 -7.80 5.46
N PRO A 235 15.54 -8.42 5.22
CA PRO A 235 14.91 -9.28 6.20
C PRO A 235 15.73 -10.51 6.60
N VAL A 236 16.56 -11.06 5.73
CA VAL A 236 17.44 -12.20 6.08
C VAL A 236 18.53 -11.74 7.05
N VAL A 237 19.11 -10.56 6.82
CA VAL A 237 20.16 -9.99 7.68
C VAL A 237 19.57 -9.63 9.06
N ASN A 238 18.38 -9.04 9.08
CA ASN A 238 17.75 -8.52 10.28
C ASN A 238 16.77 -9.50 10.97
N ALA A 239 16.72 -10.75 10.53
CA ALA A 239 15.74 -11.77 10.95
C ALA A 239 15.62 -11.94 12.48
N GLU A 240 16.67 -11.67 13.28
CA GLU A 240 16.62 -11.72 14.75
C GLU A 240 15.55 -10.79 15.34
N LYS A 241 15.24 -9.66 14.66
CA LYS A 241 14.23 -8.70 15.08
C LYS A 241 12.79 -9.22 14.94
N LEU A 242 12.59 -10.33 14.23
CA LEU A 242 11.29 -10.99 14.09
C LEU A 242 10.94 -11.89 15.30
N ARG A 243 11.85 -12.07 16.23
CA ARG A 243 11.63 -12.89 17.43
C ARG A 243 10.43 -12.41 18.22
N GLY A 244 9.52 -13.34 18.52
CA GLY A 244 8.28 -13.05 19.24
C GLY A 244 7.08 -12.68 18.36
N THR A 245 7.29 -12.48 17.05
CA THR A 245 6.22 -12.30 16.06
C THR A 245 5.77 -13.67 15.54
N LEU A 246 4.47 -13.90 15.45
CA LEU A 246 3.93 -15.07 14.74
C LEU A 246 4.12 -14.87 13.23
N LEU A 247 4.80 -15.80 12.56
CA LEU A 247 5.18 -15.67 11.16
C LEU A 247 4.49 -16.74 10.30
N TYR A 248 3.84 -16.29 9.21
CA TYR A 248 3.40 -17.15 8.11
C TYR A 248 4.09 -16.69 6.82
N ILE A 249 4.73 -17.61 6.12
CA ILE A 249 5.55 -17.31 4.95
C ILE A 249 5.22 -18.30 3.85
N SER A 250 4.75 -17.81 2.69
CA SER A 250 4.37 -18.67 1.57
C SER A 250 5.07 -18.27 0.27
N ALA A 251 5.30 -19.28 -0.59
CA ALA A 251 5.74 -19.09 -1.97
C ALA A 251 5.36 -20.32 -2.81
N GLY A 252 5.01 -20.09 -4.07
CA GLY A 252 4.88 -21.13 -5.07
C GLY A 252 6.25 -21.57 -5.63
N SER A 253 6.23 -22.44 -6.63
CA SER A 253 7.45 -22.93 -7.28
C SER A 253 7.75 -22.30 -8.63
N GLY A 254 6.81 -21.54 -9.19
CA GLY A 254 6.83 -21.10 -10.58
C GLY A 254 6.28 -22.13 -11.57
N ILE A 255 5.95 -23.35 -11.13
CA ILE A 255 5.35 -24.38 -12.00
C ILE A 255 3.86 -24.07 -12.16
N PRO A 256 3.38 -23.80 -13.40
CA PRO A 256 2.00 -23.40 -13.61
C PRO A 256 1.04 -24.59 -13.55
N LEU A 257 -0.19 -24.33 -13.12
CA LEU A 257 -1.34 -25.21 -13.33
C LEU A 257 -2.14 -24.75 -14.55
N MET A 258 -3.08 -25.56 -15.00
CA MET A 258 -3.97 -25.21 -16.11
C MET A 258 -4.78 -23.92 -15.79
N ARG A 259 -5.14 -23.71 -14.52
CA ARG A 259 -5.82 -22.48 -14.08
C ARG A 259 -4.98 -21.21 -14.35
N ASP A 260 -3.66 -21.30 -14.24
CA ASP A 260 -2.75 -20.17 -14.52
C ASP A 260 -2.76 -19.83 -16.01
N VAL A 261 -2.67 -20.85 -16.87
CA VAL A 261 -2.73 -20.68 -18.33
C VAL A 261 -4.04 -20.00 -18.71
N GLN A 262 -5.16 -20.47 -18.19
CA GLN A 262 -6.48 -19.90 -18.45
C GLN A 262 -6.60 -18.46 -17.96
N LEU A 263 -6.10 -18.16 -16.76
CA LEU A 263 -6.17 -16.84 -16.17
C LEU A 263 -5.34 -15.83 -16.98
N TYR A 264 -4.07 -16.12 -17.24
CA TYR A 264 -3.22 -15.23 -18.01
C TYR A 264 -3.72 -15.01 -19.44
N GLN A 265 -4.33 -16.03 -20.06
CA GLN A 265 -4.96 -15.90 -21.37
C GLN A 265 -6.27 -15.09 -21.32
N SER A 266 -7.02 -15.12 -20.23
CA SER A 266 -8.21 -14.29 -20.06
C SER A 266 -7.88 -12.82 -19.83
N GLU A 267 -6.78 -12.53 -19.12
CA GLU A 267 -6.31 -11.16 -18.83
C GLU A 267 -5.62 -10.51 -20.05
N ALA A 268 -4.88 -11.30 -20.82
CA ALA A 268 -4.17 -10.85 -22.02
C ALA A 268 -4.17 -11.98 -23.07
N PRO A 269 -5.17 -12.02 -23.96
CA PRO A 269 -5.27 -13.08 -24.97
C PRO A 269 -4.07 -13.14 -25.93
N GLY A 270 -3.72 -14.36 -26.35
CA GLY A 270 -2.69 -14.59 -27.36
C GLY A 270 -1.25 -14.54 -26.82
N PRO A 271 -0.28 -14.05 -27.61
CA PRO A 271 1.15 -14.09 -27.22
C PRO A 271 1.46 -13.35 -25.92
N GLN A 272 0.72 -12.27 -25.61
CA GLN A 272 0.96 -11.50 -24.39
C GLN A 272 0.63 -12.31 -23.13
N GLY A 273 -0.43 -13.11 -23.16
CA GLY A 273 -0.77 -14.01 -22.04
C GLY A 273 0.34 -15.06 -21.78
N VAL A 274 0.96 -15.56 -22.86
CA VAL A 274 2.10 -16.49 -22.73
C VAL A 274 3.31 -15.80 -22.11
N VAL A 275 3.61 -14.56 -22.51
CA VAL A 275 4.69 -13.75 -21.93
C VAL A 275 4.43 -13.49 -20.46
N ASN A 276 3.21 -13.07 -20.11
CA ASN A 276 2.84 -12.77 -18.72
C ASN A 276 2.91 -14.03 -17.83
N LEU A 277 2.46 -15.19 -18.35
CA LEU A 277 2.62 -16.47 -17.66
C LEU A 277 4.10 -16.78 -17.41
N GLY A 278 4.95 -16.64 -18.42
CA GLY A 278 6.40 -16.86 -18.30
C GLY A 278 7.04 -15.95 -17.25
N LEU A 279 6.64 -14.68 -17.21
CA LEU A 279 7.07 -13.73 -16.17
C LEU A 279 6.60 -14.18 -14.79
N GLY A 280 5.33 -14.55 -14.62
CA GLY A 280 4.79 -15.02 -13.35
C GLY A 280 5.48 -16.30 -12.85
N MET A 281 5.83 -17.22 -13.75
CA MET A 281 6.63 -18.41 -13.45
C MET A 281 8.03 -18.03 -12.94
N GLY A 282 8.74 -17.17 -13.68
CA GLY A 282 10.12 -16.76 -13.36
C GLY A 282 10.22 -15.99 -12.06
N ILE A 283 9.30 -15.04 -11.82
CA ILE A 283 9.25 -14.25 -10.58
C ILE A 283 9.02 -15.18 -9.38
N GLU A 284 8.04 -16.08 -9.45
CA GLU A 284 7.70 -16.95 -8.32
C GLU A 284 8.83 -17.94 -7.99
N ALA A 285 9.49 -18.49 -9.00
CA ALA A 285 10.66 -19.36 -8.80
C ALA A 285 11.81 -18.61 -8.10
N ALA A 286 12.05 -17.36 -8.49
CA ALA A 286 13.07 -16.52 -7.88
C ALA A 286 12.71 -16.15 -6.42
N VAL A 287 11.46 -15.75 -6.19
CA VAL A 287 10.91 -15.44 -4.86
C VAL A 287 11.06 -16.63 -3.92
N LYS A 288 10.74 -17.84 -4.38
CA LYS A 288 10.94 -19.05 -3.57
C LYS A 288 12.39 -19.23 -3.12
N GLY A 289 13.36 -18.95 -4.00
CA GLY A 289 14.78 -19.02 -3.65
C GLY A 289 15.15 -18.13 -2.46
N CYS A 290 14.80 -16.84 -2.53
CA CYS A 290 15.09 -15.92 -1.42
C CYS A 290 14.25 -16.21 -0.17
N THR A 291 13.03 -16.74 -0.31
CA THR A 291 12.21 -17.12 0.84
C THR A 291 12.79 -18.34 1.57
N VAL A 292 13.38 -19.28 0.86
CA VAL A 292 14.12 -20.41 1.45
C VAL A 292 15.34 -19.90 2.25
N ASN A 293 16.04 -18.88 1.76
CA ASN A 293 17.14 -18.27 2.51
C ASN A 293 16.68 -17.67 3.84
N LEU A 294 15.52 -16.98 3.85
CA LEU A 294 14.92 -16.50 5.09
C LEU A 294 14.57 -17.66 6.03
N LYS A 295 13.96 -18.74 5.51
CA LYS A 295 13.66 -19.94 6.31
C LYS A 295 14.92 -20.46 6.99
N ASN A 296 16.00 -20.67 6.22
CA ASN A 296 17.26 -21.19 6.75
C ASN A 296 17.83 -20.26 7.85
N ARG A 297 17.68 -18.95 7.64
CA ARG A 297 18.13 -17.96 8.64
C ARG A 297 17.30 -18.02 9.92
N LEU A 298 15.97 -18.05 9.81
CA LEU A 298 15.08 -18.17 10.98
C LEU A 298 15.32 -19.47 11.74
N ASP A 299 15.47 -20.60 11.02
CA ASP A 299 15.80 -21.89 11.62
C ASP A 299 17.13 -21.82 12.41
N SER A 300 18.17 -21.20 11.82
CA SER A 300 19.49 -21.04 12.48
C SER A 300 19.43 -20.19 13.73
N LEU A 301 18.46 -19.30 13.83
CA LEU A 301 18.20 -18.43 14.99
C LEU A 301 17.23 -19.06 15.99
N GLY A 302 16.64 -20.21 15.69
CA GLY A 302 15.58 -20.81 16.50
C GLY A 302 14.32 -19.95 16.58
N ILE A 303 14.00 -19.20 15.52
CA ILE A 303 12.78 -18.39 15.41
C ILE A 303 11.72 -19.20 14.67
N PRO A 304 10.61 -19.59 15.32
CA PRO A 304 9.58 -20.41 14.68
C PRO A 304 8.80 -19.61 13.65
N ALA A 305 8.47 -20.23 12.51
CA ALA A 305 7.57 -19.70 11.50
C ALA A 305 6.77 -20.83 10.85
N THR A 306 5.56 -20.52 10.40
CA THR A 306 4.74 -21.42 9.57
C THR A 306 5.09 -21.18 8.12
N TYR A 307 5.44 -22.23 7.40
CA TYR A 307 5.82 -22.16 5.98
C TYR A 307 4.83 -22.93 5.12
N GLN A 308 4.40 -22.31 4.03
CA GLN A 308 3.61 -22.95 2.99
C GLN A 308 4.36 -22.80 1.65
N PHE A 309 5.20 -23.79 1.33
CA PHE A 309 5.92 -23.84 0.07
C PHE A 309 5.23 -24.81 -0.88
N SER A 310 4.44 -24.24 -1.80
CA SER A 310 3.74 -25.06 -2.79
C SER A 310 4.69 -25.65 -3.83
N PRO A 311 4.49 -26.91 -4.23
CA PRO A 311 5.22 -27.53 -5.35
C PRO A 311 4.82 -26.95 -6.72
N VAL A 312 3.73 -26.19 -6.78
CA VAL A 312 3.18 -25.52 -7.96
C VAL A 312 2.84 -24.06 -7.62
N GLY A 313 2.42 -23.29 -8.62
CA GLY A 313 1.94 -21.92 -8.42
C GLY A 313 2.85 -20.89 -9.05
N THR A 314 2.24 -19.92 -9.70
CA THR A 314 2.87 -18.76 -10.32
C THR A 314 2.65 -17.50 -9.48
N HIS A 315 3.27 -16.39 -9.85
CA HIS A 315 3.16 -15.11 -9.13
C HIS A 315 1.82 -14.44 -9.45
N ASN A 316 0.72 -14.90 -8.81
CA ASN A 316 -0.62 -14.46 -9.17
C ASN A 316 -1.63 -14.53 -8.00
N TRP A 317 -2.71 -13.76 -8.13
CA TRP A 317 -3.75 -13.48 -7.13
C TRP A 317 -4.42 -14.70 -6.51
N PRO A 318 -4.83 -15.75 -7.26
CA PRO A 318 -5.47 -16.92 -6.66
C PRO A 318 -4.63 -17.62 -5.59
N TYR A 319 -3.30 -17.59 -5.74
CA TYR A 319 -2.39 -18.19 -4.74
C TYR A 319 -2.26 -17.33 -3.49
N TRP A 320 -2.34 -16.01 -3.63
CA TRP A 320 -2.31 -15.10 -2.48
C TRP A 320 -3.63 -15.10 -1.71
N GLU A 321 -4.76 -15.24 -2.41
CA GLU A 321 -6.06 -15.45 -1.78
C GLU A 321 -6.09 -16.77 -1.00
N ASP A 322 -5.63 -17.87 -1.60
CA ASP A 322 -5.49 -19.18 -0.93
C ASP A 322 -4.57 -19.04 0.31
N ALA A 323 -3.42 -18.37 0.18
CA ALA A 323 -2.48 -18.17 1.29
C ALA A 323 -3.04 -17.29 2.42
N LEU A 324 -3.88 -16.30 2.11
CA LEU A 324 -4.58 -15.52 3.14
C LEU A 324 -5.54 -16.43 3.93
N HIS A 325 -6.34 -17.24 3.26
CA HIS A 325 -7.26 -18.17 3.91
C HIS A 325 -6.51 -19.19 4.78
N GLU A 326 -5.41 -19.76 4.29
CA GLU A 326 -4.57 -20.71 5.03
C GLU A 326 -3.86 -20.07 6.23
N SER A 327 -3.45 -18.81 6.13
CA SER A 327 -2.80 -18.07 7.23
C SER A 327 -3.78 -17.55 8.28
N TRP A 328 -5.08 -17.54 8.00
CA TRP A 328 -6.09 -16.94 8.86
C TRP A 328 -6.08 -17.46 10.30
N PRO A 329 -5.95 -18.75 10.59
CA PRO A 329 -5.88 -19.22 11.98
C PRO A 329 -4.74 -18.58 12.77
N LEU A 330 -3.58 -18.38 12.13
CA LEU A 330 -2.43 -17.73 12.76
C LEU A 330 -2.64 -16.22 12.93
N LEU A 331 -3.24 -15.57 11.93
CA LEU A 331 -3.61 -14.15 11.99
C LEU A 331 -4.62 -13.91 13.11
N ALA A 332 -5.69 -14.72 13.19
CA ALA A 332 -6.70 -14.65 14.23
C ALA A 332 -6.10 -14.89 15.62
N GLN A 333 -5.21 -15.87 15.78
CA GLN A 333 -4.47 -16.12 17.01
C GLN A 333 -3.72 -14.87 17.48
N GLY A 334 -2.93 -14.25 16.61
CA GLY A 334 -2.19 -13.03 16.93
C GLY A 334 -3.11 -11.86 17.28
N MET A 335 -4.22 -11.72 16.59
CA MET A 335 -5.23 -10.70 16.86
C MET A 335 -6.10 -10.99 18.10
N GLY A 336 -6.07 -12.23 18.63
CA GLY A 336 -6.86 -12.63 19.79
C GLY A 336 -8.36 -12.76 19.51
N ILE A 337 -8.72 -13.17 18.31
CA ILE A 337 -10.10 -13.43 17.88
C ILE A 337 -10.27 -14.90 17.45
N ALA A 338 -11.52 -15.35 17.33
CA ALA A 338 -11.82 -16.67 16.79
C ALA A 338 -11.39 -16.78 15.30
N SER A 339 -10.88 -17.94 14.91
CA SER A 339 -10.47 -18.25 13.54
C SER A 339 -11.67 -18.64 12.66
#